data_9c3e8f1d0fdb6e4256bfe7b8a49fadd8
#
_entry.id   9c3e8f1d0fdb6e4256bfe7b8a49fadd8
#
_cell.length_a   1.000
_cell.length_b   1.000
_cell.length_c   1.000
_cell.angle_alpha   90.00
_cell.angle_beta   90.00
_cell.angle_gamma   90.00
#
_symmetry.space_group_name_H-M   'P 1'
#
loop_
_entity.id
_entity.type
_entity.pdbx_description
1 polymer ?
#
loop_
_entity_poly.entity_id
_entity_poly.type
_entity_poly.pdbx_seq_one_letter_code
_entity_poly.pdbx_strand_id
1 'polypeptide(L)'
;MHVIGFNNSFCAKAADVPAPKVDEPKETDSKDQLVAAVKASYSFCNDALGKMDDSKLGDSIELFGGRQAPRAMAALILASGWADHYAAAAMYLRLNGVLPPSAQPKK
;
A
#
# COMPACT_ATOMS: atom_id res chain seq x y z
N MET A 1 6.77 7.89 -2.53
CA MET A 1 6.13 7.79 -3.86
C MET A 1 5.75 6.35 -4.20
N HIS A 2 6.71 5.42 -4.26
CA HIS A 2 6.46 4.01 -4.59
C HIS A 2 5.29 3.37 -3.80
N VAL A 3 5.20 3.60 -2.48
CA VAL A 3 4.11 3.04 -1.63
C VAL A 3 2.73 3.48 -2.08
N ILE A 4 2.57 4.70 -2.61
CA ILE A 4 1.27 5.22 -3.06
C ILE A 4 0.77 4.43 -4.27
N GLY A 5 1.60 4.29 -5.30
CA GLY A 5 1.25 3.49 -6.50
C GLY A 5 1.03 2.01 -6.15
N PHE A 6 1.86 1.46 -5.26
CA PHE A 6 1.70 0.10 -4.75
C PHE A 6 0.34 -0.09 -4.07
N ASN A 7 -0.02 0.78 -3.13
CA ASN A 7 -1.31 0.73 -2.45
C ASN A 7 -2.47 0.82 -3.44
N ASN A 8 -2.47 1.85 -4.29
CA ASN A 8 -3.56 2.08 -5.23
C ASN A 8 -3.77 0.90 -6.20
N SER A 9 -2.68 0.31 -6.69
CA SER A 9 -2.75 -0.83 -7.61
C SER A 9 -3.20 -2.12 -6.92
N PHE A 10 -2.53 -2.50 -5.83
CA PHE A 10 -2.77 -3.80 -5.21
C PHE A 10 -4.04 -3.86 -4.38
N CYS A 11 -4.43 -2.77 -3.71
CA CYS A 11 -5.72 -2.72 -3.01
C CYS A 11 -6.89 -2.81 -4.00
N ALA A 12 -6.78 -2.14 -5.16
CA ALA A 12 -7.77 -2.25 -6.23
C ALA A 12 -7.89 -3.68 -6.76
N LYS A 13 -6.76 -4.33 -7.03
CA LYS A 13 -6.72 -5.72 -7.53
C LYS A 13 -7.24 -6.73 -6.52
N ALA A 14 -6.87 -6.59 -5.26
CA ALA A 14 -7.35 -7.47 -4.19
C ALA A 14 -8.86 -7.38 -3.99
N ALA A 15 -9.42 -6.18 -4.05
CA ALA A 15 -10.84 -5.93 -3.79
C ALA A 15 -11.74 -5.98 -5.04
N ASP A 16 -11.18 -6.15 -6.23
CA ASP A 16 -11.91 -6.09 -7.50
C ASP A 16 -12.65 -4.74 -7.70
N VAL A 17 -11.96 -3.66 -7.43
CA VAL A 17 -12.46 -2.31 -7.61
C VAL A 17 -11.52 -1.50 -8.51
N PRO A 18 -11.99 -0.44 -9.18
CA PRO A 18 -11.09 0.40 -10.00
C PRO A 18 -10.07 1.11 -9.11
N ALA A 19 -8.83 1.21 -9.59
CA ALA A 19 -7.81 2.02 -8.96
C ALA A 19 -8.17 3.51 -9.04
N PRO A 20 -7.85 4.31 -8.02
CA PRO A 20 -8.13 5.74 -8.04
C PRO A 20 -7.32 6.43 -9.14
N LYS A 21 -7.96 7.32 -9.87
CA LYS A 21 -7.29 8.20 -10.83
C LYS A 21 -6.74 9.40 -10.08
N VAL A 22 -5.49 9.31 -9.68
CA VAL A 22 -4.78 10.40 -8.99
C VAL A 22 -3.49 10.69 -9.74
N ASP A 23 -3.07 11.93 -9.71
CA ASP A 23 -1.75 12.30 -10.22
C ASP A 23 -0.66 11.62 -9.41
N GLU A 24 0.33 11.07 -10.09
CA GLU A 24 1.46 10.48 -9.40
C GLU A 24 2.28 11.57 -8.69
N PRO A 25 2.63 11.35 -7.41
CA PRO A 25 3.45 12.30 -6.67
C PRO A 25 4.82 12.47 -7.34
N LYS A 26 5.30 13.71 -7.34
CA LYS A 26 6.58 14.08 -7.92
C LYS A 26 7.63 14.27 -6.82
N GLU A 27 8.89 14.11 -7.16
CA GLU A 27 10.01 14.38 -6.22
C GLU A 27 10.07 15.85 -5.78
N THR A 28 9.47 16.74 -6.58
CA THR A 28 9.39 18.17 -6.30
C THR A 28 8.22 18.56 -5.40
N ASP A 29 7.32 17.63 -5.08
CA ASP A 29 6.18 17.91 -4.21
C ASP A 29 6.64 18.19 -2.77
N SER A 30 5.92 19.06 -2.09
CA SER A 30 6.21 19.37 -0.69
C SER A 30 5.96 18.14 0.21
N LYS A 31 6.60 18.12 1.38
CA LYS A 31 6.38 17.08 2.39
C LYS A 31 4.89 16.91 2.72
N ASP A 32 4.16 18.01 2.86
CA ASP A 32 2.74 17.97 3.20
C ASP A 32 1.90 17.35 2.08
N GLN A 33 2.22 17.65 0.82
CA GLN A 33 1.58 17.03 -0.34
C GLN A 33 1.86 15.52 -0.38
N LEU A 34 3.10 15.11 -0.14
CA LEU A 34 3.48 13.69 -0.08
C LEU A 34 2.79 12.95 1.07
N VAL A 35 2.71 13.57 2.26
CA VAL A 35 1.99 13.00 3.41
C VAL A 35 0.49 12.87 3.12
N ALA A 36 -0.12 13.88 2.50
CA ALA A 36 -1.53 13.82 2.12
C ALA A 36 -1.79 12.69 1.12
N ALA A 37 -0.94 12.54 0.10
CA ALA A 37 -1.05 11.49 -0.91
C ALA A 37 -0.89 10.08 -0.29
N VAL A 38 0.05 9.89 0.63
CA VAL A 38 0.21 8.61 1.36
C VAL A 38 -1.03 8.31 2.17
N LYS A 39 -1.55 9.27 2.95
CA LYS A 39 -2.78 9.09 3.73
C LYS A 39 -3.97 8.72 2.85
N ALA A 40 -4.13 9.40 1.70
CA ALA A 40 -5.20 9.11 0.75
C ALA A 40 -5.09 7.69 0.20
N SER A 41 -3.89 7.20 -0.12
CA SER A 41 -3.68 5.83 -0.60
C SER A 41 -4.04 4.77 0.45
N TYR A 42 -3.72 5.00 1.71
CA TYR A 42 -4.12 4.10 2.80
C TYR A 42 -5.63 4.15 3.08
N SER A 43 -6.26 5.32 2.99
CA SER A 43 -7.71 5.45 3.10
C SER A 43 -8.42 4.66 2.00
N PHE A 44 -7.96 4.80 0.77
CA PHE A 44 -8.46 4.00 -0.35
C PHE A 44 -8.31 2.50 -0.10
N CYS A 45 -7.14 2.06 0.37
CA CYS A 45 -6.91 0.66 0.70
C CYS A 45 -7.88 0.15 1.77
N ASN A 46 -8.08 0.92 2.84
CA ASN A 46 -9.01 0.54 3.91
C ASN A 46 -10.43 0.35 3.37
N ASP A 47 -10.90 1.27 2.55
CA ASP A 47 -12.23 1.20 1.94
C ASP A 47 -12.35 0.05 0.93
N ALA A 48 -11.33 -0.16 0.11
CA ALA A 48 -11.29 -1.23 -0.88
C ALA A 48 -11.26 -2.61 -0.20
N LEU A 49 -10.35 -2.81 0.75
CA LEU A 49 -10.21 -4.10 1.43
C LEU A 49 -11.43 -4.46 2.26
N GLY A 50 -12.18 -3.47 2.77
CA GLY A 50 -13.48 -3.69 3.41
C GLY A 50 -14.56 -4.24 2.47
N LYS A 51 -14.33 -4.18 1.16
CA LYS A 51 -15.24 -4.71 0.12
C LYS A 51 -14.75 -6.01 -0.49
N MET A 52 -13.68 -6.61 0.03
CA MET A 52 -13.17 -7.90 -0.48
C MET A 52 -14.25 -8.98 -0.35
N ASP A 53 -14.34 -9.78 -1.41
CA ASP A 53 -15.26 -10.91 -1.49
C ASP A 53 -14.44 -12.20 -1.55
N ASP A 54 -14.55 -13.02 -0.51
CA ASP A 54 -13.83 -14.29 -0.39
C ASP A 54 -14.12 -15.24 -1.56
N SER A 55 -15.33 -15.18 -2.14
CA SER A 55 -15.70 -15.99 -3.29
C SER A 55 -14.88 -15.68 -4.55
N LYS A 56 -14.27 -14.49 -4.62
CA LYS A 56 -13.45 -14.03 -5.74
C LYS A 56 -11.94 -14.24 -5.56
N LEU A 57 -11.49 -14.71 -4.40
CA LEU A 57 -10.05 -14.86 -4.10
C LEU A 57 -9.32 -15.82 -5.03
N GLY A 58 -10.03 -16.80 -5.59
CA GLY A 58 -9.49 -17.75 -6.56
C GLY A 58 -9.45 -17.23 -8.00
N ASP A 59 -10.10 -16.11 -8.33
CA ASP A 59 -10.15 -15.58 -9.68
C ASP A 59 -8.76 -15.25 -10.20
N SER A 60 -8.50 -15.63 -11.47
CA SER A 60 -7.25 -15.27 -12.12
C SER A 60 -7.24 -13.80 -12.49
N ILE A 61 -6.22 -13.08 -12.02
CA ILE A 61 -6.00 -11.67 -12.33
C ILE A 61 -4.59 -11.44 -12.84
N GLU A 62 -4.40 -10.39 -13.61
CA GLU A 62 -3.07 -9.96 -14.00
C GLU A 62 -2.39 -9.21 -12.83
N LEU A 63 -1.19 -9.66 -12.49
CA LEU A 63 -0.29 -8.98 -11.58
C LEU A 63 0.81 -8.22 -12.35
N PHE A 64 2.07 -8.32 -11.90
CA PHE A 64 3.19 -7.65 -12.57
C PHE A 64 3.53 -8.30 -13.93
N GLY A 65 3.83 -7.47 -14.90
CA GLY A 65 4.40 -7.92 -16.18
C GLY A 65 3.56 -8.96 -16.92
N GLY A 66 2.25 -8.87 -16.83
CA GLY A 66 1.33 -9.78 -17.51
C GLY A 66 1.17 -11.15 -16.86
N ARG A 67 1.76 -11.38 -15.68
CA ARG A 67 1.62 -12.66 -14.98
C ARG A 67 0.21 -12.82 -14.43
N GLN A 68 -0.39 -13.96 -14.74
CA GLN A 68 -1.68 -14.37 -14.17
C GLN A 68 -1.46 -15.08 -12.83
N ALA A 69 -2.25 -14.71 -11.83
CA ALA A 69 -2.23 -15.34 -10.52
C ALA A 69 -3.62 -15.24 -9.86
N PRO A 70 -3.90 -16.06 -8.85
CA PRO A 70 -5.11 -15.90 -8.06
C PRO A 70 -5.18 -14.53 -7.39
N ARG A 71 -6.37 -13.93 -7.30
CA ARG A 71 -6.60 -12.63 -6.66
C ARG A 71 -6.06 -12.57 -5.23
N ALA A 72 -6.14 -13.67 -4.48
CA ALA A 72 -5.54 -13.79 -3.14
C ALA A 72 -4.06 -13.40 -3.10
N MET A 73 -3.32 -13.60 -4.19
CA MET A 73 -1.92 -13.22 -4.28
C MET A 73 -1.73 -11.71 -4.15
N ALA A 74 -2.66 -10.88 -4.64
CA ALA A 74 -2.60 -9.44 -4.48
C ALA A 74 -2.66 -9.04 -2.99
N ALA A 75 -3.50 -9.70 -2.19
CA ALA A 75 -3.58 -9.47 -0.74
C ALA A 75 -2.30 -9.91 -0.01
N LEU A 76 -1.71 -11.05 -0.40
CA LEU A 76 -0.44 -11.52 0.17
C LEU A 76 0.71 -10.57 -0.15
N ILE A 77 0.78 -10.08 -1.39
CA ILE A 77 1.78 -9.08 -1.82
C ILE A 77 1.62 -7.78 -1.04
N LEU A 78 0.38 -7.31 -0.80
CA LEU A 78 0.13 -6.15 0.05
C LEU A 78 0.67 -6.35 1.46
N ALA A 79 0.32 -7.45 2.11
CA ALA A 79 0.73 -7.72 3.49
C ALA A 79 2.25 -7.77 3.63
N SER A 80 2.93 -8.48 2.72
CA SER A 80 4.39 -8.58 2.73
C SER A 80 5.06 -7.24 2.38
N GLY A 81 4.52 -6.51 1.40
CA GLY A 81 5.03 -5.20 0.99
C GLY A 81 4.91 -4.15 2.09
N TRP A 82 3.80 -4.11 2.81
CA TRP A 82 3.65 -3.21 3.96
C TRP A 82 4.63 -3.53 5.09
N ALA A 83 4.86 -4.81 5.39
CA ALA A 83 5.84 -5.21 6.39
C ALA A 83 7.26 -4.78 5.98
N ASP A 84 7.62 -4.99 4.73
CA ASP A 84 8.94 -4.62 4.19
C ASP A 84 9.14 -3.09 4.20
N HIS A 85 8.19 -2.33 3.68
CA HIS A 85 8.27 -0.85 3.66
C HIS A 85 8.29 -0.26 5.06
N TYR A 86 7.51 -0.82 6.00
CA TYR A 86 7.56 -0.40 7.39
C TYR A 86 8.92 -0.67 8.01
N ALA A 87 9.47 -1.86 7.81
CA ALA A 87 10.79 -2.22 8.35
C ALA A 87 11.89 -1.30 7.83
N ALA A 88 11.89 -1.00 6.53
CA ALA A 88 12.83 -0.06 5.92
C ALA A 88 12.67 1.35 6.51
N ALA A 89 11.46 1.89 6.59
CA ALA A 89 11.18 3.20 7.17
C ALA A 89 11.59 3.27 8.65
N ALA A 90 11.31 2.24 9.43
CA ALA A 90 11.68 2.15 10.83
C ALA A 90 13.21 2.15 11.03
N MET A 91 13.94 1.50 10.14
CA MET A 91 15.40 1.53 10.13
C MET A 91 15.93 2.93 9.86
N TYR A 92 15.41 3.63 8.85
CA TYR A 92 15.81 5.02 8.56
C TYR A 92 15.50 5.96 9.71
N LEU A 93 14.35 5.82 10.38
CA LEU A 93 14.04 6.61 11.57
C LEU A 93 15.09 6.40 12.67
N ARG A 94 15.44 5.14 12.97
CA ARG A 94 16.46 4.82 13.99
C ARG A 94 17.83 5.37 13.65
N LEU A 95 18.25 5.31 12.38
CA LEU A 95 19.51 5.89 11.93
C LEU A 95 19.57 7.42 12.14
N ASN A 96 18.42 8.08 12.20
CA ASN A 96 18.28 9.50 12.49
C ASN A 96 17.92 9.81 13.95
N GLY A 97 18.06 8.86 14.86
CA GLY A 97 17.78 9.04 16.29
C GLY A 97 16.30 9.15 16.63
N VAL A 98 15.41 8.77 15.72
CA VAL A 98 13.95 8.81 15.91
C VAL A 98 13.41 7.41 16.16
N LEU A 99 12.64 7.24 17.24
CA LEU A 99 11.97 5.97 17.50
C LEU A 99 10.79 5.77 16.54
N PRO A 100 10.71 4.63 15.83
CA PRO A 100 9.55 4.32 15.01
C PRO A 100 8.31 4.10 15.89
N PRO A 101 7.08 4.23 15.34
CA PRO A 101 5.84 4.11 16.12
C PRO A 101 5.74 2.84 16.96
N SER A 102 6.24 1.71 16.45
CA SER A 102 6.23 0.42 17.18
C SER A 102 7.17 0.37 18.39
N ALA A 103 8.15 1.29 18.47
CA ALA A 103 9.11 1.37 19.57
C ALA A 103 8.83 2.54 20.54
N GLN A 104 7.80 3.33 20.27
CA GLN A 104 7.41 4.41 21.18
C GLN A 104 6.73 3.84 22.42
N PRO A 105 6.90 4.47 23.61
CA PRO A 105 6.18 4.06 24.81
C PRO A 105 4.66 4.09 24.56
N LYS A 106 3.98 3.03 24.97
CA LYS A 106 2.51 3.03 24.95
C LYS A 106 2.01 4.06 25.96
N LYS A 107 1.13 4.92 25.49
CA LYS A 107 0.40 5.84 26.39
C LYS A 107 -0.62 5.10 27.21
#